data_918740959ce96b676bac13cc4893b9e7
#
_entry.id   918740959ce96b676bac13cc4893b9e7
#
_cell.length_a   1.000
_cell.length_b   1.000
_cell.length_c   1.000
_cell.angle_alpha   90.00
_cell.angle_beta   90.00
_cell.angle_gamma   90.00
#
_symmetry.space_group_name_H-M   'P 1'
#
loop_
_entity.id
_entity.type
_entity.pdbx_description
1 polymer ?
#
loop_
_entity_poly.entity_id
_entity_poly.type
_entity_poly.pdbx_seq_one_letter_code
_entity_poly.pdbx_strand_id
1 'polypeptide(L)'
;MSMQAASIAQHCKSLRLASIGTQFASLAEEAGKQNHSHLHYLEALLQGEVEDRERRSIELRLKDAHLPRMKTLEEFDFAQSPHIPAARIRALAEGGYLQRAEPVLLVGEPGTGKTHLATGLAIAACRQRKRVRFTTAAALVNQLVEAQRDQSLTRMLKRWASVELIVIDELGYVPLAEVAAELLFQVIAERAEKAAVIVTTNLPFSEWPQVFTNARLCKAVLDRLTDQAHIIETGAESYRFRRTLGKKRKM
;
A
#
# COMPACT_ATOMS: atom_id res chain seq x y z
N MET A 1 42.31 10.67 -11.25
CA MET A 1 41.31 10.10 -12.20
C MET A 1 41.83 10.35 -13.61
N SER A 2 41.80 9.35 -14.51
CA SER A 2 42.16 9.57 -15.91
C SER A 2 41.15 10.52 -16.58
N MET A 3 41.55 11.26 -17.63
CA MET A 3 40.60 12.08 -18.42
C MET A 3 39.41 11.28 -18.93
N GLN A 4 39.63 10.02 -19.28
CA GLN A 4 38.58 9.11 -19.73
C GLN A 4 37.58 8.78 -18.61
N ALA A 5 38.03 8.54 -17.37
CA ALA A 5 37.14 8.30 -16.24
C ALA A 5 36.28 9.53 -15.89
N ALA A 6 36.84 10.73 -16.00
CA ALA A 6 36.11 11.97 -15.80
C ALA A 6 35.01 12.15 -16.88
N SER A 7 35.30 11.83 -18.14
CA SER A 7 34.35 11.88 -19.25
C SER A 7 33.21 10.88 -19.05
N ILE A 8 33.49 9.64 -18.66
CA ILE A 8 32.49 8.62 -18.37
C ILE A 8 31.57 9.08 -17.23
N ALA A 9 32.15 9.58 -16.13
CA ALA A 9 31.35 10.09 -15.00
C ALA A 9 30.40 11.22 -15.41
N GLN A 10 30.87 12.14 -16.28
CA GLN A 10 30.05 13.21 -16.81
C GLN A 10 28.88 12.69 -17.69
N HIS A 11 29.16 11.71 -18.56
CA HIS A 11 28.12 11.09 -19.37
C HIS A 11 27.09 10.33 -18.51
N CYS A 12 27.54 9.59 -17.50
CA CYS A 12 26.65 8.92 -16.54
C CYS A 12 25.73 9.93 -15.83
N LYS A 13 26.25 11.08 -15.42
CA LYS A 13 25.45 12.15 -14.82
C LYS A 13 24.41 12.69 -15.80
N SER A 14 24.79 12.97 -17.05
CA SER A 14 23.87 13.47 -18.08
C SER A 14 22.77 12.48 -18.42
N LEU A 15 23.08 11.19 -18.47
CA LEU A 15 22.16 10.10 -18.75
C LEU A 15 21.42 9.59 -17.51
N ARG A 16 21.67 10.16 -16.33
CA ARG A 16 21.09 9.75 -15.04
C ARG A 16 21.38 8.26 -14.71
N LEU A 17 22.60 7.80 -14.99
CA LEU A 17 23.09 6.45 -14.70
C LEU A 17 23.93 6.50 -13.40
N ALA A 18 23.24 6.64 -12.26
CA ALA A 18 23.93 6.94 -11.00
C ALA A 18 24.73 5.76 -10.47
N SER A 19 24.22 4.53 -10.59
CA SER A 19 24.90 3.32 -10.16
C SER A 19 26.12 3.05 -11.04
N ILE A 20 25.97 3.12 -12.37
CA ILE A 20 27.09 2.99 -13.30
C ILE A 20 28.16 4.04 -13.00
N GLY A 21 27.76 5.31 -12.79
CA GLY A 21 28.69 6.41 -12.50
C GLY A 21 29.55 6.22 -11.25
N THR A 22 29.08 5.43 -10.28
CA THR A 22 29.83 5.12 -9.04
C THR A 22 30.65 3.83 -9.14
N GLN A 23 30.25 2.87 -9.97
CA GLN A 23 30.79 1.51 -9.96
C GLN A 23 31.66 1.18 -11.18
N PHE A 24 31.61 1.96 -12.30
CA PHE A 24 32.27 1.59 -13.54
C PHE A 24 33.78 1.35 -13.41
N ALA A 25 34.44 2.13 -12.57
CA ALA A 25 35.93 2.01 -12.42
C ALA A 25 36.31 0.74 -11.65
N SER A 26 35.61 0.45 -10.52
CA SER A 26 35.88 -0.74 -9.72
C SER A 26 35.54 -2.04 -10.47
N LEU A 27 34.42 -2.06 -11.18
CA LEU A 27 34.04 -3.21 -12.00
C LEU A 27 34.97 -3.42 -13.20
N ALA A 28 35.53 -2.35 -13.77
CA ALA A 28 36.55 -2.46 -14.83
C ALA A 28 37.85 -3.10 -14.33
N GLU A 29 38.31 -2.71 -13.13
CA GLU A 29 39.48 -3.31 -12.50
C GLU A 29 39.26 -4.79 -12.19
N GLU A 30 38.10 -5.13 -11.67
CA GLU A 30 37.70 -6.52 -11.38
C GLU A 30 37.64 -7.36 -12.66
N ALA A 31 36.98 -6.86 -13.70
CA ALA A 31 36.88 -7.51 -14.99
C ALA A 31 38.29 -7.76 -15.60
N GLY A 32 39.22 -6.80 -15.47
CA GLY A 32 40.60 -6.99 -15.89
C GLY A 32 41.37 -8.06 -15.13
N LYS A 33 41.17 -8.12 -13.78
CA LYS A 33 41.83 -9.14 -12.94
C LYS A 33 41.29 -10.56 -13.21
N GLN A 34 39.99 -10.65 -13.52
CA GLN A 34 39.31 -11.96 -13.73
C GLN A 34 39.22 -12.38 -15.21
N ASN A 35 39.82 -11.60 -16.12
CA ASN A 35 39.75 -11.80 -17.56
C ASN A 35 38.31 -11.93 -18.09
N HIS A 36 37.38 -11.14 -17.53
CA HIS A 36 36.00 -11.08 -18.02
C HIS A 36 35.94 -10.44 -19.41
N SER A 37 34.98 -10.87 -20.23
CA SER A 37 34.74 -10.22 -21.52
C SER A 37 34.15 -8.81 -21.34
N HIS A 38 34.29 -7.98 -22.35
CA HIS A 38 33.69 -6.62 -22.35
C HIS A 38 32.15 -6.70 -22.23
N LEU A 39 31.53 -7.75 -22.76
CA LEU A 39 30.06 -7.97 -22.63
C LEU A 39 29.67 -8.28 -21.20
N HIS A 40 30.42 -9.12 -20.50
CA HIS A 40 30.19 -9.42 -19.09
C HIS A 40 30.32 -8.17 -18.21
N TYR A 41 31.33 -7.35 -18.44
CA TYR A 41 31.50 -6.07 -17.74
C TYR A 41 30.31 -5.11 -17.99
N LEU A 42 29.86 -4.98 -19.24
CA LEU A 42 28.73 -4.13 -19.58
C LEU A 42 27.43 -4.64 -18.97
N GLU A 43 27.20 -5.95 -19.00
CA GLU A 43 26.02 -6.60 -18.38
C GLU A 43 25.97 -6.31 -16.86
N ALA A 44 27.10 -6.49 -16.16
CA ALA A 44 27.19 -6.21 -14.72
C ALA A 44 26.85 -4.75 -14.38
N LEU A 45 27.33 -3.80 -15.19
CA LEU A 45 27.00 -2.38 -15.02
C LEU A 45 25.52 -2.09 -15.23
N LEU A 46 24.92 -2.63 -16.28
CA LEU A 46 23.51 -2.42 -16.61
C LEU A 46 22.60 -3.06 -15.57
N GLN A 47 22.94 -4.28 -15.13
CA GLN A 47 22.20 -4.97 -14.08
C GLN A 47 22.20 -4.17 -12.77
N GLY A 48 23.36 -3.69 -12.33
CA GLY A 48 23.47 -2.86 -11.14
C GLY A 48 22.65 -1.56 -11.21
N GLU A 49 22.59 -0.93 -12.39
CA GLU A 49 21.78 0.27 -12.61
C GLU A 49 20.27 -0.04 -12.55
N VAL A 50 19.84 -1.17 -13.15
CA VAL A 50 18.42 -1.62 -13.12
C VAL A 50 17.99 -1.92 -11.69
N GLU A 51 18.78 -2.71 -10.96
CA GLU A 51 18.48 -3.07 -9.56
C GLU A 51 18.41 -1.83 -8.66
N ASP A 52 19.32 -0.88 -8.82
CA ASP A 52 19.35 0.36 -8.04
C ASP A 52 18.13 1.25 -8.35
N ARG A 53 17.72 1.35 -9.61
CA ARG A 53 16.49 2.05 -10.02
C ARG A 53 15.25 1.41 -9.46
N GLU A 54 15.18 0.09 -9.49
CA GLU A 54 14.05 -0.66 -8.91
C GLU A 54 13.96 -0.43 -7.40
N ARG A 55 15.07 -0.54 -6.69
CA ARG A 55 15.14 -0.27 -5.26
C ARG A 55 14.66 1.14 -4.92
N ARG A 56 15.20 2.17 -5.59
CA ARG A 56 14.81 3.57 -5.38
C ARG A 56 13.33 3.80 -5.71
N SER A 57 12.82 3.16 -6.75
CA SER A 57 11.39 3.24 -7.10
C SER A 57 10.52 2.68 -5.99
N ILE A 58 10.86 1.51 -5.42
CA ILE A 58 10.15 0.89 -4.30
C ILE A 58 10.22 1.78 -3.06
N GLU A 59 11.41 2.29 -2.71
CA GLU A 59 11.60 3.19 -1.56
C GLU A 59 10.72 4.45 -1.68
N LEU A 60 10.66 5.04 -2.88
CA LEU A 60 9.78 6.18 -3.15
C LEU A 60 8.31 5.82 -2.98
N ARG A 61 7.85 4.67 -3.52
CA ARG A 61 6.47 4.19 -3.35
C ARG A 61 6.11 3.99 -1.89
N LEU A 62 7.00 3.37 -1.10
CA LEU A 62 6.80 3.16 0.34
C LEU A 62 6.70 4.49 1.09
N LYS A 63 7.56 5.46 0.77
CA LYS A 63 7.51 6.80 1.35
C LYS A 63 6.20 7.53 1.02
N ASP A 64 5.79 7.47 -0.26
CA ASP A 64 4.59 8.16 -0.75
C ASP A 64 3.29 7.48 -0.27
N ALA A 65 3.35 6.23 0.15
CA ALA A 65 2.17 5.48 0.61
C ALA A 65 1.62 5.99 1.95
N HIS A 66 2.39 6.72 2.75
CA HIS A 66 2.00 7.22 4.08
C HIS A 66 1.52 6.12 5.04
N LEU A 67 2.24 5.01 5.08
CA LEU A 67 1.93 3.90 5.96
C LEU A 67 2.06 4.30 7.44
N PRO A 68 1.14 3.88 8.33
CA PRO A 68 1.18 4.25 9.75
C PRO A 68 2.39 3.64 10.46
N ARG A 69 2.81 2.46 10.04
CA ARG A 69 4.01 1.73 10.48
C ARG A 69 4.44 0.76 9.39
N MET A 70 5.74 0.50 9.30
CA MET A 70 6.26 -0.57 8.43
C MET A 70 6.01 -1.92 9.10
N LYS A 71 4.90 -2.57 8.74
CA LYS A 71 4.52 -3.91 9.21
C LYS A 71 4.26 -4.79 8.00
N THR A 72 5.16 -5.74 7.78
CA THR A 72 5.09 -6.65 6.64
C THR A 72 4.20 -7.86 6.94
N LEU A 73 3.83 -8.62 5.91
CA LEU A 73 3.05 -9.86 6.08
C LEU A 73 3.90 -10.96 6.72
N GLU A 74 5.20 -10.93 6.53
CA GLU A 74 6.16 -11.85 7.13
C GLU A 74 6.21 -11.72 8.67
N GLU A 75 5.93 -10.51 9.19
CA GLU A 75 5.85 -10.23 10.62
C GLU A 75 4.48 -10.59 11.24
N PHE A 76 3.51 -11.01 10.41
CA PHE A 76 2.19 -11.37 10.91
C PHE A 76 2.17 -12.81 11.40
N ASP A 77 1.83 -13.01 12.68
CA ASP A 77 1.76 -14.33 13.30
C ASP A 77 0.40 -15.02 13.00
N PHE A 78 0.37 -15.74 11.88
CA PHE A 78 -0.80 -16.52 11.46
C PHE A 78 -1.12 -17.68 12.42
N ALA A 79 -0.12 -18.20 13.14
CA ALA A 79 -0.34 -19.29 14.09
C ALA A 79 -1.21 -18.85 15.28
N GLN A 80 -1.11 -17.58 15.67
CA GLN A 80 -1.96 -17.00 16.70
C GLN A 80 -3.31 -16.47 16.18
N SER A 81 -3.56 -16.57 14.89
CA SER A 81 -4.81 -16.14 14.23
C SER A 81 -5.27 -17.19 13.22
N PRO A 82 -5.55 -18.44 13.67
CA PRO A 82 -5.79 -19.58 12.78
C PRO A 82 -7.05 -19.44 11.91
N HIS A 83 -7.99 -18.58 12.29
CA HIS A 83 -9.19 -18.25 11.52
C HIS A 83 -8.89 -17.34 10.30
N ILE A 84 -7.73 -16.67 10.27
CA ILE A 84 -7.33 -15.86 9.11
C ILE A 84 -6.67 -16.79 8.08
N PRO A 85 -7.22 -16.90 6.87
CA PRO A 85 -6.71 -17.82 5.85
C PRO A 85 -5.38 -17.31 5.27
N ALA A 86 -4.25 -17.75 5.83
CA ALA A 86 -2.89 -17.32 5.43
C ALA A 86 -2.64 -17.49 3.93
N ALA A 87 -3.12 -18.58 3.32
CA ALA A 87 -2.98 -18.83 1.89
C ALA A 87 -3.68 -17.73 1.06
N ARG A 88 -4.89 -17.31 1.47
CA ARG A 88 -5.64 -16.25 0.80
C ARG A 88 -4.94 -14.89 0.91
N ILE A 89 -4.38 -14.57 2.09
CA ILE A 89 -3.60 -13.34 2.29
C ILE A 89 -2.35 -13.34 1.39
N ARG A 90 -1.65 -14.47 1.28
CA ARG A 90 -0.47 -14.60 0.40
C ARG A 90 -0.86 -14.45 -1.07
N ALA A 91 -1.93 -15.08 -1.52
CA ALA A 91 -2.45 -14.92 -2.88
C ALA A 91 -2.83 -13.45 -3.18
N LEU A 92 -3.42 -12.74 -2.22
CA LEU A 92 -3.65 -11.29 -2.37
C LEU A 92 -2.34 -10.51 -2.50
N ALA A 93 -1.30 -10.88 -1.74
CA ALA A 93 0.01 -10.22 -1.83
C ALA A 93 0.67 -10.36 -3.21
N GLU A 94 0.29 -11.35 -4.02
CA GLU A 94 0.71 -11.51 -5.42
C GLU A 94 0.12 -10.43 -6.35
N GLY A 95 -0.91 -9.68 -5.89
CA GLY A 95 -1.41 -8.49 -6.58
C GLY A 95 -2.46 -8.73 -7.66
N GLY A 96 -3.01 -9.94 -7.82
CA GLY A 96 -4.04 -10.22 -8.80
C GLY A 96 -5.29 -9.35 -8.65
N TYR A 97 -5.70 -9.04 -7.41
CA TYR A 97 -6.82 -8.16 -7.09
C TYR A 97 -6.59 -6.71 -7.56
N LEU A 98 -5.33 -6.25 -7.61
CA LEU A 98 -4.99 -4.91 -8.10
C LEU A 98 -5.27 -4.77 -9.61
N GLN A 99 -5.01 -5.83 -10.36
CA GLN A 99 -5.22 -5.85 -11.81
C GLN A 99 -6.70 -5.91 -12.17
N ARG A 100 -7.50 -6.62 -11.36
CA ARG A 100 -8.95 -6.77 -11.54
C ARG A 100 -9.77 -5.70 -10.85
N ALA A 101 -9.11 -4.73 -10.18
CA ALA A 101 -9.75 -3.68 -9.39
C ALA A 101 -10.70 -4.19 -8.30
N GLU A 102 -10.44 -5.40 -7.76
CA GLU A 102 -11.29 -6.04 -6.75
C GLU A 102 -11.06 -5.43 -5.36
N PRO A 103 -12.13 -5.13 -4.61
CA PRO A 103 -12.00 -4.66 -3.23
C PRO A 103 -11.51 -5.75 -2.27
N VAL A 104 -10.79 -5.35 -1.21
CA VAL A 104 -10.43 -6.21 -0.09
C VAL A 104 -11.00 -5.63 1.19
N LEU A 105 -11.85 -6.38 1.87
CA LEU A 105 -12.53 -5.95 3.10
C LEU A 105 -12.02 -6.78 4.27
N LEU A 106 -11.39 -6.11 5.24
CA LEU A 106 -10.91 -6.73 6.48
C LEU A 106 -11.87 -6.36 7.62
N VAL A 107 -12.67 -7.32 8.06
CA VAL A 107 -13.74 -7.12 9.04
C VAL A 107 -13.41 -7.84 10.34
N GLY A 108 -13.65 -7.22 11.49
CA GLY A 108 -13.50 -7.86 12.81
C GLY A 108 -13.21 -6.87 13.93
N GLU A 109 -13.19 -7.35 15.16
CA GLU A 109 -13.03 -6.55 16.37
C GLU A 109 -11.70 -5.77 16.44
N PRO A 110 -11.63 -4.70 17.26
CA PRO A 110 -10.38 -3.97 17.48
C PRO A 110 -9.25 -4.87 17.99
N GLY A 111 -8.05 -4.72 17.41
CA GLY A 111 -6.86 -5.46 17.84
C GLY A 111 -6.67 -6.84 17.19
N THR A 112 -7.51 -7.26 16.24
CA THR A 112 -7.43 -8.56 15.53
C THR A 112 -6.39 -8.60 14.40
N GLY A 113 -5.71 -7.48 14.10
CA GLY A 113 -4.64 -7.44 13.09
C GLY A 113 -5.03 -6.86 11.73
N LYS A 114 -6.25 -6.34 11.55
CA LYS A 114 -6.72 -5.72 10.27
C LYS A 114 -5.75 -4.69 9.69
N THR A 115 -5.37 -3.70 10.48
CA THR A 115 -4.41 -2.65 10.05
C THR A 115 -3.04 -3.24 9.70
N HIS A 116 -2.59 -4.31 10.39
CA HIS A 116 -1.36 -5.00 10.04
C HIS A 116 -1.47 -5.68 8.68
N LEU A 117 -2.53 -6.44 8.44
CA LEU A 117 -2.77 -7.09 7.14
C LEU A 117 -2.91 -6.07 6.01
N ALA A 118 -3.70 -5.00 6.23
CA ALA A 118 -3.87 -3.91 5.27
C ALA A 118 -2.52 -3.24 4.93
N THR A 119 -1.69 -2.97 5.94
CA THR A 119 -0.36 -2.40 5.76
C THR A 119 0.57 -3.36 5.02
N GLY A 120 0.54 -4.64 5.37
CA GLY A 120 1.35 -5.67 4.71
C GLY A 120 1.00 -5.83 3.23
N LEU A 121 -0.30 -5.83 2.89
CA LEU A 121 -0.76 -5.84 1.49
C LEU A 121 -0.37 -4.56 0.75
N ALA A 122 -0.43 -3.40 1.41
CA ALA A 122 0.02 -2.13 0.86
C ALA A 122 1.53 -2.14 0.55
N ILE A 123 2.35 -2.70 1.46
CA ILE A 123 3.79 -2.88 1.24
C ILE A 123 4.05 -3.82 0.07
N ALA A 124 3.33 -4.95 -0.03
CA ALA A 124 3.45 -5.88 -1.15
C ALA A 124 3.12 -5.20 -2.49
N ALA A 125 2.10 -4.35 -2.54
CA ALA A 125 1.77 -3.54 -3.72
C ALA A 125 2.87 -2.51 -4.06
N CYS A 126 3.45 -1.83 -3.05
CA CYS A 126 4.58 -0.91 -3.25
C CYS A 126 5.82 -1.64 -3.81
N ARG A 127 6.13 -2.86 -3.34
CA ARG A 127 7.21 -3.72 -3.88
C ARG A 127 6.98 -4.08 -5.35
N GLN A 128 5.73 -4.13 -5.80
CA GLN A 128 5.34 -4.27 -7.21
C GLN A 128 5.30 -2.92 -7.94
N ARG A 129 5.89 -1.88 -7.37
CA ARG A 129 5.98 -0.52 -7.92
C ARG A 129 4.63 0.18 -8.11
N LYS A 130 3.55 -0.31 -7.47
CA LYS A 130 2.24 0.31 -7.50
C LYS A 130 2.20 1.60 -6.68
N ARG A 131 1.40 2.57 -7.14
CA ARG A 131 1.13 3.79 -6.37
C ARG A 131 0.06 3.49 -5.34
N VAL A 132 0.46 3.51 -4.07
CA VAL A 132 -0.39 3.20 -2.94
C VAL A 132 -0.61 4.44 -2.07
N ARG A 133 -1.78 4.59 -1.49
CA ARG A 133 -2.07 5.59 -0.48
C ARG A 133 -2.80 4.96 0.68
N PHE A 134 -2.24 5.10 1.87
CA PHE A 134 -2.86 4.70 3.13
C PHE A 134 -3.45 5.92 3.82
N THR A 135 -4.67 5.80 4.33
CA THR A 135 -5.36 6.84 5.11
C THR A 135 -6.37 6.19 6.04
N THR A 136 -6.74 6.86 7.12
CA THR A 136 -7.94 6.50 7.89
C THR A 136 -9.18 7.11 7.22
N ALA A 137 -10.34 6.51 7.44
CA ALA A 137 -11.60 7.06 6.93
C ALA A 137 -11.82 8.51 7.41
N ALA A 138 -11.55 8.78 8.69
CA ALA A 138 -11.66 10.11 9.27
C ALA A 138 -10.72 11.12 8.62
N ALA A 139 -9.44 10.76 8.40
CA ALA A 139 -8.48 11.65 7.76
C ALA A 139 -8.83 11.93 6.29
N LEU A 140 -9.30 10.91 5.55
CA LEU A 140 -9.76 11.08 4.18
C LEU A 140 -10.93 12.07 4.11
N VAL A 141 -11.95 11.84 4.92
CA VAL A 141 -13.16 12.68 4.96
C VAL A 141 -12.81 14.11 5.32
N ASN A 142 -11.98 14.34 6.34
CA ASN A 142 -11.54 15.69 6.72
C ASN A 142 -10.85 16.40 5.56
N GLN A 143 -9.93 15.74 4.85
CA GLN A 143 -9.26 16.31 3.67
C GLN A 143 -10.26 16.66 2.54
N LEU A 144 -11.29 15.83 2.32
CA LEU A 144 -12.30 16.08 1.30
C LEU A 144 -13.21 17.26 1.67
N VAL A 145 -13.62 17.36 2.94
CA VAL A 145 -14.44 18.47 3.45
C VAL A 145 -13.67 19.80 3.37
N GLU A 146 -12.39 19.81 3.75
CA GLU A 146 -11.52 20.97 3.60
C GLU A 146 -11.39 21.38 2.12
N ALA A 147 -11.09 20.40 1.25
CA ALA A 147 -10.97 20.64 -0.19
C ALA A 147 -12.28 21.17 -0.81
N GLN A 148 -13.44 20.77 -0.29
CA GLN A 148 -14.73 21.30 -0.73
C GLN A 148 -14.89 22.77 -0.31
N ARG A 149 -14.55 23.12 0.92
CA ARG A 149 -14.57 24.50 1.42
C ARG A 149 -13.62 25.40 0.62
N ASP A 150 -12.43 24.89 0.29
CA ASP A 150 -11.40 25.61 -0.46
C ASP A 150 -11.61 25.56 -1.99
N GLN A 151 -12.76 25.10 -2.47
CA GLN A 151 -13.09 24.96 -3.91
C GLN A 151 -12.04 24.14 -4.70
N SER A 152 -11.32 23.25 -4.02
CA SER A 152 -10.26 22.41 -4.59
C SER A 152 -10.63 20.91 -4.68
N LEU A 153 -11.90 20.56 -4.43
CA LEU A 153 -12.39 19.18 -4.36
C LEU A 153 -12.08 18.39 -5.64
N THR A 154 -12.31 18.96 -6.82
CA THR A 154 -12.04 18.28 -8.09
C THR A 154 -10.56 17.88 -8.22
N ARG A 155 -9.64 18.74 -7.78
CA ARG A 155 -8.19 18.44 -7.78
C ARG A 155 -7.87 17.33 -6.78
N MET A 156 -8.51 17.36 -5.61
CA MET A 156 -8.35 16.35 -4.56
C MET A 156 -8.85 14.97 -5.05
N LEU A 157 -10.04 14.90 -5.64
CA LEU A 157 -10.59 13.66 -6.21
C LEU A 157 -9.68 13.09 -7.30
N LYS A 158 -9.17 13.92 -8.23
CA LYS A 158 -8.20 13.49 -9.25
C LYS A 158 -6.92 12.92 -8.62
N ARG A 159 -6.43 13.51 -7.51
CA ARG A 159 -5.28 12.99 -6.78
C ARG A 159 -5.56 11.58 -6.22
N TRP A 160 -6.72 11.38 -5.60
CA TRP A 160 -7.13 10.07 -5.10
C TRP A 160 -7.37 9.05 -6.23
N ALA A 161 -7.96 9.48 -7.34
CA ALA A 161 -8.15 8.62 -8.51
C ALA A 161 -6.82 8.19 -9.17
N SER A 162 -5.75 8.97 -9.01
CA SER A 162 -4.46 8.68 -9.65
C SER A 162 -3.66 7.55 -9.03
N VAL A 163 -3.98 7.08 -7.81
CA VAL A 163 -3.30 5.97 -7.15
C VAL A 163 -3.93 4.62 -7.51
N GLU A 164 -3.11 3.57 -7.59
CA GLU A 164 -3.57 2.25 -8.03
C GLU A 164 -4.22 1.45 -6.88
N LEU A 165 -3.85 1.76 -5.63
CA LEU A 165 -4.44 1.18 -4.42
C LEU A 165 -4.67 2.24 -3.36
N ILE A 166 -5.89 2.35 -2.84
CA ILE A 166 -6.18 3.10 -1.62
C ILE A 166 -6.44 2.11 -0.49
N VAL A 167 -5.84 2.37 0.67
CA VAL A 167 -6.20 1.72 1.93
C VAL A 167 -6.95 2.72 2.79
N ILE A 168 -8.19 2.39 3.11
CA ILE A 168 -9.07 3.17 4.00
C ILE A 168 -9.19 2.40 5.32
N ASP A 169 -8.43 2.81 6.31
CA ASP A 169 -8.41 2.16 7.62
C ASP A 169 -9.48 2.74 8.55
N GLU A 170 -10.01 1.92 9.46
CA GLU A 170 -10.94 2.33 10.51
C GLU A 170 -12.27 2.90 9.99
N LEU A 171 -12.81 2.38 8.88
CA LEU A 171 -14.14 2.74 8.44
C LEU A 171 -15.19 2.16 9.41
N GLY A 172 -16.05 3.03 9.94
CA GLY A 172 -17.09 2.63 10.90
C GLY A 172 -16.76 2.94 12.35
N TYR A 173 -15.63 3.53 12.67
CA TYR A 173 -15.26 3.90 14.05
C TYR A 173 -16.06 5.08 14.59
N VAL A 174 -16.50 5.98 13.72
CA VAL A 174 -17.26 7.19 14.05
C VAL A 174 -18.35 7.38 13.00
N PRO A 175 -19.58 7.74 13.40
CA PRO A 175 -20.63 8.14 12.46
C PRO A 175 -20.17 9.30 11.57
N LEU A 176 -20.52 9.25 10.30
CA LEU A 176 -20.17 10.28 9.33
C LEU A 176 -21.31 11.28 9.17
N ALA A 177 -21.01 12.57 9.18
CA ALA A 177 -21.96 13.59 8.75
C ALA A 177 -22.34 13.34 7.27
N GLU A 178 -23.55 13.71 6.87
CA GLU A 178 -24.09 13.39 5.54
C GLU A 178 -23.17 13.85 4.40
N VAL A 179 -22.70 15.09 4.43
CA VAL A 179 -21.73 15.61 3.43
C VAL A 179 -20.44 14.80 3.41
N ALA A 180 -19.96 14.38 4.56
CA ALA A 180 -18.76 13.57 4.70
C ALA A 180 -18.93 12.17 4.08
N ALA A 181 -20.10 11.57 4.31
CA ALA A 181 -20.47 10.29 3.74
C ALA A 181 -20.61 10.34 2.21
N GLU A 182 -21.19 11.43 1.68
CA GLU A 182 -21.29 11.68 0.23
C GLU A 182 -19.91 11.82 -0.44
N LEU A 183 -19.01 12.57 0.18
CA LEU A 183 -17.66 12.76 -0.35
C LEU A 183 -16.86 11.45 -0.33
N LEU A 184 -16.98 10.66 0.73
CA LEU A 184 -16.37 9.33 0.79
C LEU A 184 -16.94 8.40 -0.28
N PHE A 185 -18.26 8.44 -0.48
CA PHE A 185 -18.91 7.68 -1.55
C PHE A 185 -18.37 8.07 -2.94
N GLN A 186 -18.16 9.35 -3.22
CA GLN A 186 -17.59 9.78 -4.49
C GLN A 186 -16.22 9.13 -4.74
N VAL A 187 -15.33 9.11 -3.73
CA VAL A 187 -14.03 8.45 -3.85
C VAL A 187 -14.18 6.95 -4.14
N ILE A 188 -15.08 6.25 -3.44
CA ILE A 188 -15.31 4.81 -3.63
C ILE A 188 -15.92 4.55 -5.01
N ALA A 189 -16.92 5.35 -5.41
CA ALA A 189 -17.63 5.19 -6.67
C ALA A 189 -16.73 5.46 -7.90
N GLU A 190 -15.83 6.45 -7.83
CA GLU A 190 -14.87 6.71 -8.91
C GLU A 190 -13.85 5.59 -9.09
N ARG A 191 -13.64 4.78 -8.06
CA ARG A 191 -12.69 3.66 -8.07
C ARG A 191 -13.30 2.33 -8.45
N ALA A 192 -14.60 2.17 -8.26
CA ALA A 192 -15.29 0.92 -8.58
C ALA A 192 -14.94 0.46 -10.00
N GLU A 193 -14.54 -0.79 -10.15
CA GLU A 193 -14.10 -1.43 -11.40
C GLU A 193 -12.85 -0.82 -12.08
N LYS A 194 -12.25 0.21 -11.51
CA LYS A 194 -11.08 0.92 -12.09
C LYS A 194 -9.80 0.72 -11.29
N ALA A 195 -9.90 0.66 -9.98
CA ALA A 195 -8.74 0.55 -9.12
C ALA A 195 -9.11 -0.06 -7.76
N ALA A 196 -8.27 -0.93 -7.25
CA ALA A 196 -8.51 -1.64 -6.01
C ALA A 196 -8.59 -0.71 -4.79
N VAL A 197 -9.36 -1.15 -3.80
CA VAL A 197 -9.45 -0.52 -2.48
C VAL A 197 -9.34 -1.59 -1.39
N ILE A 198 -8.58 -1.31 -0.34
CA ILE A 198 -8.59 -2.10 0.90
C ILE A 198 -9.32 -1.28 1.95
N VAL A 199 -10.33 -1.86 2.59
CA VAL A 199 -11.06 -1.23 3.69
C VAL A 199 -10.92 -2.09 4.93
N THR A 200 -10.63 -1.47 6.07
CA THR A 200 -10.75 -2.14 7.37
C THR A 200 -11.95 -1.58 8.13
N THR A 201 -12.70 -2.44 8.77
CA THR A 201 -13.84 -2.06 9.59
C THR A 201 -13.96 -2.97 10.81
N ASN A 202 -14.44 -2.42 11.91
CA ASN A 202 -14.78 -3.17 13.11
C ASN A 202 -16.27 -3.52 13.16
N LEU A 203 -17.08 -3.00 12.25
CA LEU A 203 -18.51 -3.24 12.21
C LEU A 203 -18.88 -4.26 11.14
N PRO A 204 -19.76 -5.21 11.46
CA PRO A 204 -20.40 -6.03 10.44
C PRO A 204 -21.25 -5.15 9.50
N PHE A 205 -21.44 -5.58 8.26
CA PHE A 205 -22.15 -4.78 7.24
C PHE A 205 -23.59 -4.42 7.65
N SER A 206 -24.23 -5.25 8.47
CA SER A 206 -25.56 -4.98 9.04
C SER A 206 -25.61 -3.74 9.93
N GLU A 207 -24.48 -3.32 10.48
CA GLU A 207 -24.38 -2.16 11.37
C GLU A 207 -23.90 -0.88 10.66
N TRP A 208 -23.54 -0.95 9.37
CA TRP A 208 -23.11 0.21 8.59
C TRP A 208 -24.14 1.36 8.50
N PRO A 209 -25.49 1.12 8.62
CA PRO A 209 -26.44 2.23 8.76
C PRO A 209 -26.19 3.15 9.98
N GLN A 210 -25.44 2.69 10.98
CA GLN A 210 -25.03 3.54 12.11
C GLN A 210 -23.92 4.54 11.71
N VAL A 211 -23.16 4.24 10.66
CA VAL A 211 -22.06 5.07 10.14
C VAL A 211 -22.57 6.00 9.04
N PHE A 212 -23.42 5.47 8.15
CA PHE A 212 -24.01 6.20 7.04
C PHE A 212 -25.48 6.48 7.34
N THR A 213 -25.78 7.69 7.77
CA THR A 213 -27.14 8.10 8.18
C THR A 213 -28.16 8.03 7.03
N ASN A 214 -27.70 8.20 5.79
CA ASN A 214 -28.53 8.05 4.59
C ASN A 214 -28.54 6.58 4.12
N ALA A 215 -29.68 5.90 4.27
CA ALA A 215 -29.83 4.47 3.95
C ALA A 215 -29.57 4.14 2.46
N ARG A 216 -29.91 5.06 1.52
CA ARG A 216 -29.63 4.86 0.09
C ARG A 216 -28.14 4.92 -0.18
N LEU A 217 -27.45 5.88 0.44
CA LEU A 217 -26.01 6.04 0.34
C LEU A 217 -25.28 4.85 0.93
N CYS A 218 -25.70 4.38 2.13
CA CYS A 218 -25.16 3.18 2.77
C CYS A 218 -25.25 1.96 1.83
N LYS A 219 -26.42 1.72 1.26
CA LYS A 219 -26.64 0.62 0.31
C LYS A 219 -25.73 0.76 -0.92
N ALA A 220 -25.59 1.96 -1.47
CA ALA A 220 -24.75 2.21 -2.64
C ALA A 220 -23.24 2.04 -2.37
N VAL A 221 -22.77 2.41 -1.17
CA VAL A 221 -21.37 2.15 -0.72
C VAL A 221 -21.13 0.65 -0.58
N LEU A 222 -22.03 -0.06 0.10
CA LEU A 222 -21.93 -1.50 0.30
C LEU A 222 -21.92 -2.24 -1.03
N ASP A 223 -22.84 -1.93 -1.93
CA ASP A 223 -22.92 -2.54 -3.25
C ASP A 223 -21.58 -2.47 -3.99
N ARG A 224 -20.95 -1.29 -4.03
CA ARG A 224 -19.66 -1.09 -4.71
C ARG A 224 -18.48 -1.74 -4.01
N LEU A 225 -18.50 -1.78 -2.69
CA LEU A 225 -17.39 -2.37 -1.93
C LEU A 225 -17.48 -3.89 -1.84
N THR A 226 -18.68 -4.47 -1.97
CA THR A 226 -18.87 -5.93 -1.88
C THR A 226 -18.89 -6.62 -3.23
N ASP A 227 -19.01 -5.88 -4.32
CA ASP A 227 -18.92 -6.46 -5.66
C ASP A 227 -17.55 -7.08 -5.91
N GLN A 228 -17.52 -8.39 -6.18
CA GLN A 228 -16.31 -9.20 -6.37
C GLN A 228 -15.26 -9.07 -5.25
N ALA A 229 -15.68 -8.68 -4.06
CA ALA A 229 -14.75 -8.38 -2.98
C ALA A 229 -14.12 -9.61 -2.33
N HIS A 230 -12.89 -9.46 -1.89
CA HIS A 230 -12.23 -10.38 -0.97
C HIS A 230 -12.55 -10.00 0.48
N ILE A 231 -13.60 -10.60 1.04
CA ILE A 231 -13.98 -10.38 2.45
C ILE A 231 -13.18 -11.35 3.32
N ILE A 232 -12.50 -10.81 4.32
CA ILE A 232 -11.67 -11.54 5.27
C ILE A 232 -12.08 -11.14 6.68
N GLU A 233 -12.63 -12.11 7.40
CA GLU A 233 -12.95 -11.94 8.80
C GLU A 233 -11.71 -12.18 9.66
N THR A 234 -11.36 -11.22 10.50
CA THR A 234 -10.17 -11.27 11.37
C THR A 234 -10.50 -11.67 12.81
N GLY A 235 -11.76 -12.05 13.06
CA GLY A 235 -12.24 -12.57 14.33
C GLY A 235 -12.53 -11.52 15.40
N ALA A 236 -12.90 -12.00 16.60
CA ALA A 236 -13.31 -11.18 17.73
C ALA A 236 -12.24 -11.02 18.82
N GLU A 237 -11.19 -11.87 18.85
CA GLU A 237 -10.19 -11.85 19.92
C GLU A 237 -9.03 -10.92 19.64
N SER A 238 -8.84 -9.93 20.52
CA SER A 238 -7.73 -8.99 20.42
C SER A 238 -6.36 -9.62 20.70
N TYR A 239 -5.51 -9.68 19.67
CA TYR A 239 -4.10 -10.06 19.80
C TYR A 239 -3.33 -9.12 20.73
N ARG A 240 -3.62 -7.81 20.71
CA ARG A 240 -2.97 -6.82 21.57
C ARG A 240 -3.23 -7.13 23.05
N PHE A 241 -4.47 -7.49 23.39
CA PHE A 241 -4.85 -7.83 24.76
C PHE A 241 -4.15 -9.11 25.23
N ARG A 242 -4.18 -10.18 24.43
CA ARG A 242 -3.49 -11.45 24.74
C ARG A 242 -1.99 -11.24 24.96
N ARG A 243 -1.33 -10.47 24.10
CA ARG A 243 0.10 -10.16 24.25
C ARG A 243 0.43 -9.43 25.56
N THR A 244 -0.44 -8.53 25.99
CA THR A 244 -0.26 -7.78 27.25
C THR A 244 -0.42 -8.69 28.46
N LEU A 245 -1.41 -9.60 28.47
CA LEU A 245 -1.60 -10.59 29.52
C LEU A 245 -0.44 -11.59 29.58
N GLY A 246 0.06 -12.03 28.43
CA GLY A 246 1.21 -12.94 28.37
C GLY A 246 2.52 -12.34 28.89
N LYS A 247 2.71 -11.02 28.80
CA LYS A 247 3.85 -10.32 29.40
C LYS A 247 3.73 -10.23 30.92
N LYS A 248 2.52 -10.00 31.46
CA LYS A 248 2.29 -9.96 32.92
C LYS A 248 2.47 -11.33 33.63
N ARG A 249 2.33 -12.44 32.91
CA ARG A 249 2.54 -13.79 33.44
C ARG A 249 4.02 -14.23 33.47
N LYS A 250 4.91 -13.49 32.80
CA LYS A 250 6.36 -13.78 32.73
C LYS A 250 7.22 -12.87 33.65
N MET A 251 6.57 -11.96 34.36
CA MET A 251 7.14 -11.19 35.50
C MET A 251 6.65 -11.77 36.82
#